data_ffada153e86ac29722f43433378120c9
#
_entry.id   ffada153e86ac29722f43433378120c9
#
_cell.length_a   1.000
_cell.length_b   1.000
_cell.length_c   1.000
_cell.angle_alpha   90.00
_cell.angle_beta   90.00
_cell.angle_gamma   90.00
#
_symmetry.space_group_name_H-M   'P 1'
#
loop_
_entity.id
_entity.type
_entity.pdbx_description
1 polymer ?
#
loop_
_entity_poly.entity_id
_entity_poly.type
_entity_poly.pdbx_seq_one_letter_code
_entity_poly.pdbx_strand_id
1 'polypeptide(L)'
;LSALFWAAPASASTPKNKYAGYLFAYFEGTGEGKLQEHLRFAISKDAKDWYALNNNRPIVSSDTISTSGGIRDPHILRGADGYYYIVATDMNTVKNGWKDNPGIVMMRSADLVHWSHSKIVLKEAYKNFADAYWVWAPQTIYDRKAKKYMVYFTLQRTGDGRKSLITYYAYANNNFTGFESEPKVLFS
;
A
#
# COMPACT_ATOMS: atom_id res chain seq x y z
N LEU A 1 63.86 -8.35 22.44
CA LEU A 1 63.12 -8.89 21.27
C LEU A 1 61.64 -8.83 21.58
N SER A 2 60.94 -7.78 21.09
CA SER A 2 59.50 -7.63 21.20
C SER A 2 58.85 -8.19 19.95
N ALA A 3 58.04 -9.20 20.08
CA ALA A 3 57.24 -9.76 19.02
C ALA A 3 55.94 -8.95 18.86
N LEU A 4 55.78 -8.25 17.72
CA LEU A 4 54.54 -7.63 17.32
C LEU A 4 53.62 -8.72 16.78
N PHE A 5 52.52 -8.99 17.51
CA PHE A 5 51.41 -9.76 17.00
C PHE A 5 50.52 -8.87 16.11
N TRP A 6 50.52 -9.14 14.82
CA TRP A 6 49.60 -8.53 13.87
C TRP A 6 48.29 -9.31 13.92
N ALA A 7 47.23 -8.72 14.52
CA ALA A 7 45.92 -9.27 14.48
C ALA A 7 45.33 -9.10 13.07
N ALA A 8 45.03 -10.20 12.40
CA ALA A 8 44.34 -10.18 11.14
C ALA A 8 42.91 -9.55 11.33
N PRO A 9 42.47 -8.72 10.37
CA PRO A 9 41.12 -8.13 10.47
C PRO A 9 40.09 -9.24 10.44
N ALA A 10 39.16 -9.22 11.41
CA ALA A 10 38.04 -10.12 11.43
C ALA A 10 37.19 -9.89 10.16
N SER A 11 37.05 -10.92 9.35
CA SER A 11 36.21 -10.93 8.16
C SER A 11 34.78 -10.63 8.63
N ALA A 12 34.28 -9.46 8.28
CA ALA A 12 32.85 -9.11 8.48
C ALA A 12 32.04 -10.09 7.65
N SER A 13 31.32 -11.00 8.31
CA SER A 13 30.37 -11.89 7.66
C SER A 13 29.29 -11.04 7.01
N THR A 14 29.18 -11.13 5.69
CA THR A 14 28.05 -10.55 4.94
C THR A 14 26.75 -11.03 5.62
N PRO A 15 25.81 -10.14 5.99
CA PRO A 15 24.57 -10.58 6.60
C PRO A 15 23.87 -11.52 5.65
N LYS A 16 23.64 -12.78 6.07
CA LYS A 16 22.84 -13.75 5.33
C LYS A 16 21.52 -13.09 4.99
N ASN A 17 21.15 -13.07 3.72
CA ASN A 17 19.88 -12.56 3.23
C ASN A 17 18.76 -13.11 4.13
N LYS A 18 18.12 -12.24 4.90
CA LYS A 18 17.09 -12.59 5.87
C LYS A 18 15.77 -13.01 5.18
N TYR A 19 15.68 -12.80 3.88
CA TYR A 19 14.47 -13.03 3.08
C TYR A 19 14.71 -14.15 2.07
N ALA A 20 13.68 -15.00 1.92
CA ALA A 20 13.73 -16.18 1.05
C ALA A 20 13.22 -15.91 -0.37
N GLY A 21 12.66 -14.73 -0.64
CA GLY A 21 12.09 -14.38 -1.94
C GLY A 21 11.40 -13.02 -1.92
N TYR A 22 10.63 -12.80 -2.96
CA TYR A 22 9.87 -11.58 -3.22
C TYR A 22 8.38 -11.87 -3.17
N LEU A 23 7.60 -10.92 -2.70
CA LEU A 23 6.14 -10.92 -2.74
C LEU A 23 5.67 -9.76 -3.62
N PHE A 24 4.77 -10.04 -4.55
CA PHE A 24 4.13 -9.07 -5.42
C PHE A 24 2.64 -9.00 -5.10
N ALA A 25 2.16 -7.82 -4.72
CA ALA A 25 0.74 -7.53 -4.59
C ALA A 25 0.26 -6.87 -5.88
N TYR A 26 -0.82 -7.36 -6.48
CA TYR A 26 -1.29 -6.87 -7.77
C TYR A 26 -2.79 -7.03 -7.93
N PHE A 27 -3.31 -6.43 -8.99
CA PHE A 27 -4.65 -6.62 -9.56
C PHE A 27 -4.50 -6.82 -11.07
N GLU A 28 -5.50 -7.38 -11.74
CA GLU A 28 -5.36 -7.74 -13.16
C GLU A 28 -5.69 -6.61 -14.16
N GLY A 29 -6.21 -5.50 -13.68
CA GLY A 29 -6.51 -4.34 -14.52
C GLY A 29 -8.00 -4.09 -14.72
N THR A 30 -8.30 -3.25 -15.70
CA THR A 30 -9.66 -2.97 -16.18
C THR A 30 -10.03 -4.03 -17.19
N GLY A 31 -10.77 -5.00 -16.79
CA GLY A 31 -11.22 -5.97 -17.73
C GLY A 31 -12.68 -6.32 -17.55
N GLU A 32 -13.13 -7.22 -18.38
CA GLU A 32 -14.51 -7.67 -18.43
C GLU A 32 -14.87 -8.62 -17.28
N GLY A 33 -13.85 -9.11 -16.55
CA GLY A 33 -14.04 -10.08 -15.47
C GLY A 33 -14.42 -9.43 -14.14
N LYS A 34 -15.41 -9.99 -13.46
CA LYS A 34 -15.91 -9.49 -12.15
C LYS A 34 -14.85 -9.43 -11.04
N LEU A 35 -13.72 -10.17 -11.18
CA LEU A 35 -12.71 -10.31 -10.14
C LEU A 35 -11.37 -9.66 -10.52
N GLN A 36 -11.30 -8.86 -11.59
CA GLN A 36 -10.03 -8.31 -12.05
C GLN A 36 -9.48 -7.21 -11.14
N GLU A 37 -10.35 -6.41 -10.55
CA GLU A 37 -9.99 -5.36 -9.61
C GLU A 37 -10.03 -5.87 -8.15
N HIS A 38 -9.33 -6.99 -7.93
CA HIS A 38 -9.21 -7.62 -6.61
C HIS A 38 -7.75 -7.90 -6.28
N LEU A 39 -7.43 -7.88 -4.99
CA LEU A 39 -6.09 -8.13 -4.49
C LEU A 39 -5.65 -9.56 -4.76
N ARG A 40 -4.49 -9.71 -5.39
CA ARG A 40 -3.79 -10.97 -5.62
C ARG A 40 -2.36 -10.88 -5.16
N PHE A 41 -1.76 -12.05 -4.93
CA PHE A 41 -0.36 -12.17 -4.63
C PHE A 41 0.33 -13.13 -5.59
N ALA A 42 1.58 -12.82 -5.91
CA ALA A 42 2.53 -13.71 -6.53
C ALA A 42 3.84 -13.72 -5.76
N ILE A 43 4.58 -14.81 -5.84
CA ILE A 43 5.89 -14.96 -5.23
C ILE A 43 6.94 -15.24 -6.27
N SER A 44 8.18 -14.83 -5.96
CA SER A 44 9.35 -15.11 -6.79
C SER A 44 10.59 -15.33 -5.90
N LYS A 45 11.53 -16.14 -6.39
CA LYS A 45 12.85 -16.30 -5.76
C LYS A 45 13.88 -15.31 -6.28
N ASP A 46 13.72 -14.84 -7.50
CA ASP A 46 14.70 -14.05 -8.26
C ASP A 46 14.17 -12.72 -8.81
N ALA A 47 12.90 -12.38 -8.55
CA ALA A 47 12.17 -11.23 -9.07
C ALA A 47 11.98 -11.24 -10.60
N LYS A 48 12.18 -12.38 -11.26
CA LYS A 48 11.98 -12.57 -12.71
C LYS A 48 10.83 -13.53 -12.97
N ASP A 49 10.90 -14.71 -12.39
CA ASP A 49 9.88 -15.75 -12.54
C ASP A 49 8.88 -15.65 -11.37
N TRP A 50 7.63 -15.36 -11.69
CA TRP A 50 6.56 -15.12 -10.74
C TRP A 50 5.50 -16.21 -10.76
N TYR A 51 5.12 -16.66 -9.59
CA TYR A 51 4.12 -17.70 -9.40
C TYR A 51 2.94 -17.12 -8.63
N ALA A 52 1.78 -17.04 -9.30
CA ALA A 52 0.56 -16.56 -8.69
C ALA A 52 0.11 -17.49 -7.56
N LEU A 53 -0.20 -16.93 -6.41
CA LEU A 53 -0.75 -17.67 -5.28
C LEU A 53 -2.27 -17.88 -5.47
N ASN A 54 -2.82 -18.82 -4.71
CA ASN A 54 -4.25 -19.13 -4.69
C ASN A 54 -4.84 -19.42 -6.08
N ASN A 55 -4.04 -20.04 -7.00
CA ASN A 55 -4.43 -20.27 -8.39
C ASN A 55 -4.91 -19.00 -9.10
N ASN A 56 -4.23 -17.90 -8.86
CA ASN A 56 -4.55 -16.56 -9.38
C ASN A 56 -5.95 -16.05 -8.95
N ARG A 57 -6.52 -16.58 -7.88
CA ARG A 57 -7.76 -16.05 -7.31
C ARG A 57 -7.47 -14.94 -6.33
N PRO A 58 -8.41 -14.02 -6.07
CA PRO A 58 -8.27 -13.00 -5.04
C PRO A 58 -7.89 -13.58 -3.67
N ILE A 59 -7.03 -12.86 -2.96
CA ILE A 59 -6.60 -13.23 -1.60
C ILE A 59 -7.68 -12.89 -0.58
N VAL A 60 -8.43 -11.81 -0.84
CA VAL A 60 -9.52 -11.34 0.00
C VAL A 60 -10.60 -10.73 -0.89
N SER A 61 -11.86 -10.84 -0.47
CA SER A 61 -12.98 -10.25 -1.20
C SER A 61 -12.95 -8.72 -1.13
N SER A 62 -12.84 -8.06 -2.28
CA SER A 62 -12.89 -6.59 -2.35
C SER A 62 -14.25 -6.03 -1.95
N ASP A 63 -15.33 -6.80 -2.09
CA ASP A 63 -16.67 -6.39 -1.65
C ASP A 63 -16.74 -6.13 -0.15
N THR A 64 -15.89 -6.78 0.64
CA THR A 64 -15.85 -6.61 2.10
C THR A 64 -14.89 -5.51 2.54
N ILE A 65 -13.79 -5.29 1.82
CA ILE A 65 -12.70 -4.39 2.24
C ILE A 65 -12.76 -3.01 1.60
N SER A 66 -13.54 -2.81 0.52
CA SER A 66 -13.65 -1.54 -0.18
C SER A 66 -15.09 -1.03 -0.21
N THR A 67 -15.28 0.26 -0.52
CA THR A 67 -16.60 0.87 -0.70
C THR A 67 -17.14 0.58 -2.10
N SER A 68 -16.26 0.59 -3.10
CA SER A 68 -16.62 0.37 -4.50
C SER A 68 -16.84 -1.09 -4.86
N GLY A 69 -16.34 -2.03 -4.06
CA GLY A 69 -16.29 -3.47 -4.37
C GLY A 69 -15.10 -3.86 -5.24
N GLY A 70 -14.11 -2.99 -5.39
CA GLY A 70 -12.87 -3.24 -6.11
C GLY A 70 -11.68 -2.53 -5.47
N ILE A 71 -10.47 -3.01 -5.75
CA ILE A 71 -9.23 -2.34 -5.39
C ILE A 71 -8.27 -2.32 -6.56
N ARG A 72 -7.49 -1.23 -6.64
CA ARG A 72 -6.44 -1.03 -7.62
C ARG A 72 -5.15 -0.57 -6.94
N ASP A 73 -4.04 -0.66 -7.66
CA ASP A 73 -2.74 -0.13 -7.26
C ASP A 73 -2.32 -0.56 -5.83
N PRO A 74 -2.42 -1.86 -5.46
CA PRO A 74 -2.04 -2.28 -4.13
C PRO A 74 -0.54 -2.10 -3.92
N HIS A 75 -0.17 -1.41 -2.86
CA HIS A 75 1.20 -1.31 -2.39
C HIS A 75 1.34 -2.08 -1.07
N ILE A 76 2.33 -2.99 -1.00
CA ILE A 76 2.61 -3.78 0.20
C ILE A 76 3.96 -3.40 0.80
N LEU A 77 4.00 -3.23 2.12
CA LEU A 77 5.20 -2.98 2.91
C LEU A 77 5.30 -3.99 4.06
N ARG A 78 6.47 -4.58 4.25
CA ARG A 78 6.79 -5.31 5.47
C ARG A 78 7.41 -4.35 6.49
N GLY A 79 6.74 -4.17 7.62
CA GLY A 79 7.22 -3.35 8.72
C GLY A 79 8.36 -3.98 9.50
N ALA A 80 9.14 -3.15 10.21
CA ALA A 80 10.18 -3.62 11.11
C ALA A 80 9.62 -4.38 12.33
N ASP A 81 8.35 -4.16 12.64
CA ASP A 81 7.56 -4.86 13.66
C ASP A 81 7.10 -6.27 13.24
N GLY A 82 7.42 -6.68 12.00
CA GLY A 82 7.07 -7.97 11.44
C GLY A 82 5.71 -8.05 10.76
N TYR A 83 4.87 -7.01 10.88
CA TYR A 83 3.59 -6.93 10.19
C TYR A 83 3.74 -6.56 8.72
N TYR A 84 2.73 -6.91 7.93
CA TYR A 84 2.55 -6.49 6.56
C TYR A 84 1.44 -5.45 6.48
N TYR A 85 1.68 -4.41 5.72
CA TYR A 85 0.79 -3.26 5.54
C TYR A 85 0.47 -3.10 4.07
N ILE A 86 -0.81 -3.00 3.75
CA ILE A 86 -1.27 -2.72 2.39
C ILE A 86 -2.07 -1.43 2.40
N VAL A 87 -1.83 -0.60 1.38
CA VAL A 87 -2.71 0.47 0.95
C VAL A 87 -3.09 0.24 -0.49
N ALA A 88 -4.33 0.55 -0.86
CA ALA A 88 -4.83 0.38 -2.23
C ALA A 88 -5.87 1.45 -2.56
N THR A 89 -6.01 1.77 -3.84
CA THR A 89 -7.10 2.61 -4.35
C THR A 89 -8.42 1.86 -4.22
N ASP A 90 -9.41 2.47 -3.55
CA ASP A 90 -10.79 1.97 -3.50
C ASP A 90 -11.50 2.32 -4.81
N MET A 91 -11.45 1.42 -5.77
CA MET A 91 -11.96 1.66 -7.12
C MET A 91 -12.43 0.38 -7.80
N ASN A 92 -13.59 0.46 -8.45
CA ASN A 92 -14.12 -0.60 -9.31
C ASN A 92 -14.62 0.02 -10.61
N THR A 93 -13.84 -0.10 -11.66
CA THR A 93 -14.15 0.52 -12.96
C THR A 93 -15.29 -0.17 -13.69
N VAL A 94 -15.49 -1.46 -13.48
CA VAL A 94 -16.60 -2.22 -14.09
C VAL A 94 -17.93 -1.75 -13.53
N LYS A 95 -18.00 -1.50 -12.21
CA LYS A 95 -19.22 -1.09 -11.52
C LYS A 95 -19.48 0.42 -11.60
N ASN A 96 -18.44 1.22 -11.41
CA ASN A 96 -18.57 2.67 -11.20
C ASN A 96 -17.94 3.51 -12.34
N GLY A 97 -17.24 2.87 -13.30
CA GLY A 97 -16.44 3.58 -14.30
C GLY A 97 -15.24 4.29 -13.67
N TRP A 98 -14.67 5.23 -14.42
CA TRP A 98 -13.55 6.08 -14.01
C TRP A 98 -14.01 7.36 -13.30
N LYS A 99 -15.16 7.31 -12.63
CA LYS A 99 -15.74 8.47 -11.94
C LYS A 99 -15.26 8.51 -10.48
N ASP A 100 -15.90 9.32 -9.72
CA ASP A 100 -15.70 9.57 -8.29
C ASP A 100 -15.22 8.33 -7.49
N ASN A 101 -13.96 8.34 -7.09
CA ASN A 101 -13.35 7.30 -6.25
C ASN A 101 -12.42 7.93 -5.19
N PRO A 102 -13.00 8.55 -4.18
CA PRO A 102 -12.27 9.33 -3.16
C PRO A 102 -11.79 8.48 -1.98
N GLY A 103 -11.57 7.17 -2.17
CA GLY A 103 -11.30 6.23 -1.09
C GLY A 103 -9.96 5.52 -1.18
N ILE A 104 -9.43 5.18 0.00
CA ILE A 104 -8.25 4.34 0.22
C ILE A 104 -8.66 3.15 1.08
N VAL A 105 -8.21 1.95 0.68
CA VAL A 105 -8.25 0.76 1.53
C VAL A 105 -6.94 0.64 2.27
N MET A 106 -7.00 0.40 3.58
CA MET A 106 -5.85 0.14 4.44
C MET A 106 -6.00 -1.25 5.06
N MET A 107 -4.92 -2.04 5.05
CA MET A 107 -4.94 -3.40 5.59
C MET A 107 -3.66 -3.70 6.35
N ARG A 108 -3.77 -4.56 7.37
CA ARG A 108 -2.64 -5.03 8.18
C ARG A 108 -2.78 -6.51 8.45
N SER A 109 -1.66 -7.25 8.38
CA SER A 109 -1.59 -8.69 8.68
C SER A 109 -0.28 -9.06 9.36
N ALA A 110 -0.31 -10.06 10.23
CA ALA A 110 0.88 -10.66 10.81
C ALA A 110 1.41 -11.85 9.99
N ASP A 111 0.58 -12.44 9.12
CA ASP A 111 0.83 -13.74 8.49
C ASP A 111 0.51 -13.80 6.98
N LEU A 112 0.06 -12.69 6.37
CA LEU A 112 -0.38 -12.60 4.97
C LEU A 112 -1.68 -13.38 4.67
N VAL A 113 -2.31 -13.98 5.66
CA VAL A 113 -3.54 -14.77 5.53
C VAL A 113 -4.72 -14.06 6.19
N HIS A 114 -4.53 -13.63 7.43
CA HIS A 114 -5.55 -12.94 8.20
C HIS A 114 -5.30 -11.43 8.17
N TRP A 115 -6.27 -10.69 7.64
CA TRP A 115 -6.17 -9.26 7.40
C TRP A 115 -7.19 -8.49 8.23
N SER A 116 -6.73 -7.57 9.07
CA SER A 116 -7.55 -6.46 9.51
C SER A 116 -7.59 -5.41 8.40
N HIS A 117 -8.73 -4.76 8.21
CA HIS A 117 -8.90 -3.79 7.14
C HIS A 117 -9.77 -2.62 7.58
N SER A 118 -9.60 -1.51 6.90
CA SER A 118 -10.43 -0.31 6.99
C SER A 118 -10.45 0.40 5.66
N LYS A 119 -11.37 1.32 5.51
CA LYS A 119 -11.49 2.20 4.34
C LYS A 119 -11.67 3.64 4.80
N ILE A 120 -11.01 4.53 4.08
CA ILE A 120 -11.09 5.97 4.30
C ILE A 120 -11.66 6.59 3.04
N VAL A 121 -12.83 7.17 3.12
CA VAL A 121 -13.41 8.00 2.06
C VAL A 121 -13.13 9.46 2.43
N LEU A 122 -12.17 10.11 1.75
CA LEU A 122 -11.64 11.40 2.18
C LEU A 122 -12.71 12.48 2.29
N LYS A 123 -13.65 12.54 1.35
CA LYS A 123 -14.74 13.51 1.36
C LYS A 123 -15.72 13.35 2.52
N GLU A 124 -15.80 12.17 3.11
CA GLU A 124 -16.63 11.86 4.28
C GLU A 124 -15.85 12.05 5.58
N ALA A 125 -14.55 11.69 5.56
CA ALA A 125 -13.71 11.73 6.75
C ALA A 125 -13.25 13.14 7.12
N TYR A 126 -13.08 14.03 6.10
CA TYR A 126 -12.46 15.34 6.32
C TYR A 126 -13.20 16.46 5.58
N LYS A 127 -13.68 17.45 6.33
CA LYS A 127 -14.44 18.58 5.79
C LYS A 127 -13.70 19.34 4.67
N ASN A 128 -12.39 19.51 4.81
CA ASN A 128 -11.56 20.20 3.82
C ASN A 128 -11.30 19.38 2.56
N PHE A 129 -11.79 18.14 2.51
CA PHE A 129 -11.69 17.22 1.38
C PHE A 129 -13.06 16.85 0.79
N ALA A 130 -14.12 17.63 1.10
CA ALA A 130 -15.48 17.40 0.60
C ALA A 130 -15.57 17.35 -0.94
N ASP A 131 -14.63 17.98 -1.63
CA ASP A 131 -14.50 18.03 -3.08
C ASP A 131 -13.47 17.02 -3.64
N ALA A 132 -12.96 16.08 -2.83
CA ALA A 132 -12.09 15.01 -3.29
C ALA A 132 -12.82 14.15 -4.33
N TYR A 133 -12.20 14.01 -5.51
CA TYR A 133 -12.78 13.29 -6.65
C TYR A 133 -12.04 11.97 -6.93
N TRP A 134 -10.74 12.04 -7.15
CA TRP A 134 -9.86 10.87 -7.28
C TRP A 134 -8.83 10.84 -6.17
N VAL A 135 -8.70 9.69 -5.52
CA VAL A 135 -7.63 9.40 -4.56
C VAL A 135 -6.95 8.14 -5.04
N TRP A 136 -5.81 8.29 -5.71
CA TRP A 136 -5.19 7.24 -6.50
C TRP A 136 -3.81 6.83 -6.04
N ALA A 137 -3.50 5.56 -6.32
CA ALA A 137 -2.19 4.95 -6.18
C ALA A 137 -1.52 5.23 -4.82
N PRO A 138 -2.20 4.95 -3.70
CA PRO A 138 -1.59 5.17 -2.39
C PRO A 138 -0.39 4.27 -2.21
N GLN A 139 0.65 4.81 -1.57
CA GLN A 139 1.82 4.06 -1.15
C GLN A 139 2.11 4.35 0.32
N THR A 140 2.85 3.47 0.97
CA THR A 140 3.25 3.67 2.37
C THR A 140 4.73 3.42 2.56
N ILE A 141 5.36 4.25 3.40
CA ILE A 141 6.73 4.09 3.85
C ILE A 141 6.80 4.28 5.37
N TYR A 142 7.82 3.73 6.00
CA TYR A 142 8.10 4.03 7.39
C TYR A 142 9.02 5.25 7.50
N ASP A 143 8.49 6.35 8.00
CA ASP A 143 9.26 7.55 8.32
C ASP A 143 10.03 7.32 9.63
N ARG A 144 11.34 7.12 9.51
CA ARG A 144 12.21 6.84 10.65
C ARG A 144 12.34 8.03 11.62
N LYS A 145 12.20 9.25 11.11
CA LYS A 145 12.27 10.47 11.94
C LYS A 145 11.00 10.65 12.77
N ALA A 146 9.85 10.51 12.13
CA ALA A 146 8.54 10.57 12.79
C ALA A 146 8.20 9.28 13.56
N LYS A 147 8.88 8.17 13.27
CA LYS A 147 8.60 6.80 13.77
C LYS A 147 7.18 6.35 13.47
N LYS A 148 6.68 6.67 12.27
CA LYS A 148 5.31 6.41 11.82
C LYS A 148 5.27 5.91 10.39
N TYR A 149 4.20 5.21 10.04
CA TYR A 149 3.92 4.88 8.65
C TYR A 149 3.27 6.09 7.98
N MET A 150 3.93 6.64 6.97
CA MET A 150 3.42 7.70 6.11
C MET A 150 2.73 7.07 4.91
N VAL A 151 1.49 7.43 4.67
CA VAL A 151 0.74 7.09 3.45
C VAL A 151 0.69 8.34 2.58
N TYR A 152 1.10 8.21 1.31
CA TYR A 152 1.02 9.28 0.33
C TYR A 152 0.28 8.80 -0.91
N PHE A 153 -0.42 9.70 -1.57
CA PHE A 153 -1.32 9.40 -2.68
C PHE A 153 -1.55 10.63 -3.55
N THR A 154 -2.00 10.40 -4.79
CA THR A 154 -2.39 11.46 -5.70
C THR A 154 -3.86 11.80 -5.52
N LEU A 155 -4.16 13.09 -5.40
CA LEU A 155 -5.51 13.61 -5.25
C LEU A 155 -5.87 14.53 -6.41
N GLN A 156 -7.07 14.35 -6.95
CA GLN A 156 -7.75 15.30 -7.82
C GLN A 156 -8.99 15.85 -7.11
N ARG A 157 -9.26 17.14 -7.27
CA ARG A 157 -10.37 17.85 -6.61
C ARG A 157 -11.32 18.43 -7.65
N THR A 158 -12.62 18.49 -7.31
CA THR A 158 -13.60 19.17 -8.19
C THR A 158 -13.56 20.68 -8.04
N GLY A 159 -13.13 21.20 -6.87
CA GLY A 159 -13.07 22.63 -6.58
C GLY A 159 -12.14 23.42 -7.48
N ASP A 160 -11.10 22.78 -8.05
CA ASP A 160 -10.19 23.38 -9.03
C ASP A 160 -10.58 23.06 -10.49
N GLY A 161 -11.77 22.49 -10.70
CA GLY A 161 -12.25 22.02 -12.00
C GLY A 161 -11.52 20.77 -12.49
N ARG A 162 -10.90 20.00 -11.60
CA ARG A 162 -10.12 18.79 -11.89
C ARG A 162 -8.88 19.05 -12.76
N LYS A 163 -8.26 20.19 -12.57
CA LYS A 163 -7.07 20.62 -13.37
C LYS A 163 -5.77 20.07 -12.82
N SER A 164 -5.70 19.80 -11.51
CA SER A 164 -4.46 19.43 -10.83
C SER A 164 -4.53 18.00 -10.31
N LEU A 165 -3.39 17.32 -10.37
CA LEU A 165 -3.11 16.08 -9.66
C LEU A 165 -1.99 16.39 -8.67
N ILE A 166 -2.32 16.46 -7.38
CA ILE A 166 -1.41 16.88 -6.32
C ILE A 166 -1.15 15.70 -5.41
N THR A 167 0.10 15.51 -5.00
CA THR A 167 0.47 14.47 -4.04
C THR A 167 0.26 14.97 -2.62
N TYR A 168 -0.54 14.22 -1.87
CA TYR A 168 -0.80 14.41 -0.45
C TYR A 168 -0.19 13.29 0.38
N TYR A 169 -0.01 13.53 1.67
CA TYR A 169 0.38 12.53 2.64
C TYR A 169 -0.36 12.69 3.96
N ALA A 170 -0.46 11.60 4.70
CA ALA A 170 -0.86 11.58 6.09
C ALA A 170 -0.13 10.46 6.83
N TYR A 171 0.01 10.59 8.15
CA TYR A 171 0.50 9.48 8.96
C TYR A 171 -0.66 8.56 9.35
N ALA A 172 -0.46 7.26 9.19
CA ALA A 172 -1.39 6.27 9.67
C ALA A 172 -1.43 6.25 11.20
N ASN A 173 -2.60 5.99 11.76
CA ASN A 173 -2.73 5.74 13.20
C ASN A 173 -2.06 4.40 13.60
N ASN A 174 -1.89 4.16 14.89
CA ASN A 174 -1.15 3.01 15.42
C ASN A 174 -1.72 1.64 14.99
N ASN A 175 -3.01 1.57 14.71
CA ASN A 175 -3.68 0.34 14.29
C ASN A 175 -3.70 0.17 12.76
N PHE A 176 -3.20 1.15 12.01
CA PHE A 176 -3.27 1.19 10.55
C PHE A 176 -4.69 1.11 10.00
N THR A 177 -5.63 1.78 10.67
CA THR A 177 -7.06 1.80 10.33
C THR A 177 -7.55 3.17 9.87
N GLY A 178 -6.68 4.15 9.79
CA GLY A 178 -7.00 5.52 9.41
C GLY A 178 -5.80 6.43 9.53
N PHE A 179 -6.01 7.72 9.33
CA PHE A 179 -4.99 8.74 9.49
C PHE A 179 -5.13 9.44 10.86
N GLU A 180 -4.00 9.87 11.41
CA GLU A 180 -3.97 10.63 12.67
C GLU A 180 -4.53 12.05 12.51
N SER A 181 -4.44 12.59 11.30
CA SER A 181 -4.90 13.96 10.97
C SER A 181 -5.27 14.05 9.49
N GLU A 182 -5.87 15.16 9.10
CA GLU A 182 -6.10 15.48 7.69
C GLU A 182 -4.81 15.39 6.86
N PRO A 183 -4.91 14.88 5.61
CA PRO A 183 -3.78 14.87 4.69
C PRO A 183 -3.27 16.28 4.38
N LYS A 184 -1.95 16.37 4.17
CA LYS A 184 -1.24 17.59 3.80
C LYS A 184 -0.60 17.42 2.42
N VAL A 185 -0.41 18.53 1.72
CA VAL A 185 0.34 18.51 0.45
C VAL A 185 1.76 18.06 0.72
N LEU A 186 2.22 17.05 -0.03
CA LEU A 186 3.59 16.59 0.00
C LEU A 186 4.43 17.36 -1.03
N PHE A 187 3.92 17.44 -2.25
CA PHE A 187 4.45 18.30 -3.32
C PHE A 187 3.36 18.53 -4.39
N SER A 188 3.52 19.61 -5.17
CA SER A 188 2.61 20.05 -6.23
C SER A 188 3.38 20.39 -7.50
#